data_f0f1858b3736ff4b31a4ce65eb80260c
#
_entry.id   f0f1858b3736ff4b31a4ce65eb80260c
#
_cell.length_a   1.000
_cell.length_b   1.000
_cell.length_c   1.000
_cell.angle_alpha   90.00
_cell.angle_beta   90.00
_cell.angle_gamma   90.00
#
_symmetry.space_group_name_H-M   'P 1'
#
loop_
_entity.id
_entity.type
_entity.pdbx_description
1 polymer ?
#
loop_
_entity_poly.entity_id
_entity_poly.type
_entity_poly.pdbx_seq_one_letter_code
_entity_poly.pdbx_strand_id
1 'polypeptide(L)'
;RQMCIRDSFNATKGKEAFTTIQNNLVEITLDNKGGRVYSALLKNYMGQDKKPVVLFNGSDASMNFNFYNKKGALQTKDFYFEAVNKTDSSVTMRLAADSASYIDFIYTLKPDNYLMSFVIKATGMDGKLAASTNYVDISWSQRARQIEKGYTYENRLADLTYKYTGDDVDNLSASKDDEKSVSERLDWIAFKNQFFSSVFIAEQDFEKTTVKSKMEKQGSGYIKDYSAEMSTFFDPTGKQPTDMYFYFGPNHYKTLTALDKGREEKWELNNLVYLGWPLIRWINKWITINVFDWLSGWGLSMGIVLLLLTIMVKIVVFPATWKTYMSSAKMRVLKPKIDEINKKYPKQEDAMKKQQEVMGLYSQYGVSPMGGCLPMLLQFPILMALFMFVPSAIELRQQSFLWADDLSTYDAFITFPFHIPFLGNHLSLFCLLMTVTNILNTKYTMQQQDTGAQPQMAAMKWMMYLMPIMFLFVLNDYPSGLNYYYFISTLIS
;
A
#
# COMPACT_ATOMS: atom_id res chain seq x y z
N ARG A 1 7.02 -10.36 -45.68
CA ARG A 1 7.65 -9.08 -45.21
C ARG A 1 8.28 -9.19 -43.81
N GLN A 2 7.78 -10.03 -42.89
CA GLN A 2 8.39 -10.27 -41.57
C GLN A 2 9.71 -11.06 -41.62
N MET A 3 9.95 -11.89 -42.62
CA MET A 3 11.14 -12.73 -42.74
C MET A 3 12.45 -11.91 -42.92
N CYS A 4 12.42 -10.78 -43.64
CA CYS A 4 13.63 -10.00 -43.93
C CYS A 4 14.16 -9.13 -42.76
N ILE A 5 13.37 -8.94 -41.69
CA ILE A 5 13.78 -8.18 -40.51
C ILE A 5 14.57 -9.08 -39.54
N ARG A 6 14.22 -10.38 -39.49
CA ARG A 6 14.87 -11.42 -38.68
C ARG A 6 16.28 -11.77 -39.13
N ASP A 7 16.61 -11.58 -40.41
CA ASP A 7 17.90 -12.00 -40.97
C ASP A 7 19.09 -11.12 -40.53
N SER A 8 18.86 -10.02 -39.84
CA SER A 8 19.95 -9.13 -39.36
C SER A 8 20.51 -9.53 -38.00
N PHE A 9 19.89 -10.50 -37.29
CA PHE A 9 20.36 -11.00 -36.02
C PHE A 9 20.40 -12.51 -36.04
N ASN A 10 21.55 -13.10 -35.77
CA ASN A 10 21.77 -14.57 -35.66
C ASN A 10 20.99 -15.18 -34.47
N ALA A 11 20.41 -14.34 -33.62
CA ALA A 11 19.78 -14.67 -32.34
C ALA A 11 18.31 -15.16 -32.44
N THR A 12 17.79 -15.45 -33.65
CA THR A 12 16.41 -15.95 -33.83
C THR A 12 16.24 -17.43 -33.54
N LYS A 13 17.35 -18.20 -33.51
CA LYS A 13 17.38 -19.63 -33.21
C LYS A 13 18.16 -19.84 -31.92
N GLY A 14 17.54 -20.42 -30.92
CA GLY A 14 18.18 -20.72 -29.64
C GLY A 14 17.36 -21.70 -28.82
N LYS A 15 17.93 -22.19 -27.72
CA LYS A 15 17.23 -22.92 -26.67
C LYS A 15 16.96 -21.95 -25.52
N GLU A 16 15.79 -22.02 -24.95
CA GLU A 16 15.47 -21.32 -23.72
C GLU A 16 16.41 -21.78 -22.60
N ALA A 17 17.01 -20.82 -21.92
CA ALA A 17 17.97 -21.05 -20.84
C ALA A 17 17.81 -19.93 -19.78
N PHE A 18 17.97 -20.33 -18.54
CA PHE A 18 17.78 -19.43 -17.39
C PHE A 18 19.12 -19.14 -16.73
N THR A 19 19.28 -17.88 -16.31
CA THR A 19 20.45 -17.42 -15.58
C THR A 19 20.01 -16.75 -14.31
N THR A 20 20.54 -17.19 -13.17
CA THR A 20 20.19 -16.63 -11.86
C THR A 20 21.31 -15.75 -11.35
N ILE A 21 20.95 -14.57 -10.84
CA ILE A 21 21.78 -13.68 -10.03
C ILE A 21 21.10 -13.47 -8.68
N GLN A 22 21.88 -13.30 -7.62
CA GLN A 22 21.35 -13.20 -6.28
C GLN A 22 22.23 -12.38 -5.34
N ASN A 23 21.61 -11.91 -4.27
CA ASN A 23 22.31 -11.43 -3.08
C ASN A 23 21.67 -12.11 -1.85
N ASN A 24 21.93 -11.60 -0.65
CA ASN A 24 21.35 -12.14 0.59
C ASN A 24 19.83 -11.87 0.76
N LEU A 25 19.22 -10.96 0.00
CA LEU A 25 17.83 -10.56 0.12
C LEU A 25 16.94 -11.10 -1.01
N VAL A 26 17.45 -11.12 -2.23
CA VAL A 26 16.67 -11.40 -3.43
C VAL A 26 17.40 -12.35 -4.37
N GLU A 27 16.63 -13.19 -5.06
CA GLU A 27 17.10 -14.06 -6.15
C GLU A 27 16.29 -13.70 -7.40
N ILE A 28 17.00 -13.36 -8.48
CA ILE A 28 16.43 -12.98 -9.77
C ILE A 28 16.85 -14.00 -10.81
N THR A 29 15.87 -14.60 -11.47
CA THR A 29 16.09 -15.47 -12.62
C THR A 29 15.81 -14.70 -13.89
N LEU A 30 16.72 -14.73 -14.84
CA LEU A 30 16.61 -14.11 -16.16
C LEU A 30 16.37 -15.20 -17.20
N ASP A 31 15.50 -14.91 -18.16
CA ASP A 31 15.24 -15.74 -19.33
C ASP A 31 16.06 -15.19 -20.51
N ASN A 32 16.82 -16.06 -21.17
CA ASN A 32 17.56 -15.67 -22.35
C ASN A 32 16.64 -15.34 -23.53
N LYS A 33 15.41 -15.83 -23.56
CA LYS A 33 14.41 -15.43 -24.52
C LYS A 33 13.84 -14.06 -24.16
N GLY A 34 14.21 -13.06 -24.94
CA GLY A 34 13.90 -11.66 -24.66
C GLY A 34 14.86 -10.96 -23.72
N GLY A 35 15.81 -11.68 -23.09
CA GLY A 35 16.76 -11.12 -22.12
C GLY A 35 16.09 -10.53 -20.87
N ARG A 36 14.92 -11.04 -20.49
CA ARG A 36 14.01 -10.44 -19.50
C ARG A 36 14.14 -11.05 -18.10
N VAL A 37 13.63 -10.34 -17.10
CA VAL A 37 13.42 -10.93 -15.77
C VAL A 37 12.28 -11.95 -15.86
N TYR A 38 12.58 -13.21 -15.47
CA TYR A 38 11.66 -14.33 -15.48
C TYR A 38 10.99 -14.56 -14.12
N SER A 39 11.75 -14.39 -13.04
CA SER A 39 11.27 -14.60 -11.68
C SER A 39 11.99 -13.70 -10.70
N ALA A 40 11.27 -13.25 -9.67
CA ALA A 40 11.81 -12.50 -8.54
C ALA A 40 11.35 -13.16 -7.22
N LEU A 41 12.31 -13.68 -6.43
CA LEU A 41 12.10 -14.37 -5.17
C LEU A 41 12.71 -13.56 -4.03
N LEU A 42 11.94 -13.32 -2.97
CA LEU A 42 12.36 -12.63 -1.76
C LEU A 42 12.74 -13.65 -0.69
N LYS A 43 14.03 -13.72 -0.32
CA LYS A 43 14.57 -14.78 0.54
C LYS A 43 14.10 -14.68 1.99
N ASN A 44 13.87 -13.46 2.49
CA ASN A 44 13.59 -13.18 3.90
C ASN A 44 12.09 -13.07 4.22
N TYR A 45 11.22 -13.28 3.24
CA TYR A 45 9.78 -13.21 3.42
C TYR A 45 9.13 -14.52 3.00
N MET A 46 8.25 -15.05 3.86
CA MET A 46 7.52 -16.28 3.56
C MET A 46 6.10 -15.97 3.09
N GLY A 47 5.59 -16.75 2.15
CA GLY A 47 4.19 -16.78 1.77
C GLY A 47 3.35 -17.57 2.78
N GLN A 48 2.04 -17.69 2.52
CA GLN A 48 1.14 -18.49 3.35
C GLN A 48 1.44 -19.97 3.31
N ASP A 49 2.02 -20.45 2.23
CA ASP A 49 2.49 -21.83 2.03
C ASP A 49 3.83 -22.10 2.74
N LYS A 50 4.33 -21.15 3.55
CA LYS A 50 5.62 -21.20 4.25
C LYS A 50 6.83 -21.37 3.32
N LYS A 51 6.67 -20.99 2.05
CA LYS A 51 7.77 -20.89 1.08
C LYS A 51 8.17 -19.44 0.90
N PRO A 52 9.39 -19.15 0.43
CA PRO A 52 9.81 -17.79 0.09
C PRO A 52 8.84 -17.13 -0.87
N VAL A 53 8.59 -15.82 -0.65
CA VAL A 53 7.69 -15.04 -1.50
C VAL A 53 8.28 -14.93 -2.90
N VAL A 54 7.50 -15.34 -3.89
CA VAL A 54 7.80 -15.16 -5.32
C VAL A 54 6.81 -14.14 -5.87
N LEU A 55 7.31 -12.97 -6.27
CA LEU A 55 6.46 -11.88 -6.77
C LEU A 55 5.81 -12.25 -8.10
N PHE A 56 6.58 -12.89 -8.97
CA PHE A 56 6.13 -13.45 -10.25
C PHE A 56 7.10 -14.52 -10.72
N ASN A 57 6.63 -15.40 -11.60
CA ASN A 57 7.44 -16.46 -12.20
C ASN A 57 6.90 -16.83 -13.59
N GLY A 58 7.77 -16.87 -14.57
CA GLY A 58 7.46 -17.36 -15.92
C GLY A 58 6.41 -16.49 -16.65
N SER A 59 5.26 -17.09 -16.90
CA SER A 59 4.16 -16.44 -17.64
C SER A 59 3.39 -15.39 -16.84
N ASP A 60 3.65 -15.27 -15.54
CA ASP A 60 3.01 -14.22 -14.72
C ASP A 60 3.46 -12.82 -15.13
N ALA A 61 4.66 -12.69 -15.68
CA ALA A 61 5.21 -11.42 -16.11
C ALA A 61 5.73 -11.49 -17.54
N SER A 62 5.61 -10.38 -18.25
CA SER A 62 6.13 -10.21 -19.60
C SER A 62 6.82 -8.86 -19.70
N MET A 63 7.96 -8.82 -20.39
CA MET A 63 8.67 -7.60 -20.71
C MET A 63 9.25 -7.70 -22.12
N ASN A 64 9.03 -6.65 -22.91
CA ASN A 64 9.51 -6.59 -24.28
C ASN A 64 9.99 -5.19 -24.58
N PHE A 65 11.14 -5.09 -25.27
CA PHE A 65 11.73 -3.86 -25.75
C PHE A 65 11.65 -3.84 -27.26
N ASN A 66 11.17 -2.72 -27.83
CA ASN A 66 11.08 -2.52 -29.27
C ASN A 66 12.16 -1.53 -29.69
N PHE A 67 13.22 -2.03 -30.33
CA PHE A 67 14.21 -1.21 -31.02
C PHE A 67 13.80 -1.01 -32.47
N TYR A 68 14.27 0.04 -33.09
CA TYR A 68 13.89 0.38 -34.45
C TYR A 68 15.07 0.31 -35.41
N ASN A 69 14.87 -0.30 -36.57
CA ASN A 69 15.77 -0.24 -37.69
C ASN A 69 15.06 0.35 -38.91
N LYS A 70 15.76 0.49 -40.04
CA LYS A 70 15.20 1.03 -41.31
C LYS A 70 14.04 0.19 -41.85
N LYS A 71 13.88 -1.05 -41.42
CA LYS A 71 12.87 -2.00 -41.93
C LYS A 71 11.67 -2.17 -40.98
N GLY A 72 11.76 -1.67 -39.75
CA GLY A 72 10.69 -1.77 -38.76
C GLY A 72 11.17 -2.01 -37.32
N ALA A 73 10.28 -2.45 -36.46
CA ALA A 73 10.55 -2.72 -35.05
C ALA A 73 11.18 -4.11 -34.84
N LEU A 74 12.20 -4.16 -33.98
CA LEU A 74 12.86 -5.36 -33.48
C LEU A 74 12.33 -5.63 -32.05
N GLN A 75 11.52 -6.65 -31.88
CA GLN A 75 10.95 -7.03 -30.58
C GLN A 75 11.86 -8.01 -29.88
N THR A 76 12.35 -7.68 -28.68
CA THR A 76 13.29 -8.54 -27.95
C THR A 76 12.73 -9.91 -27.63
N LYS A 77 11.42 -10.04 -27.41
CA LYS A 77 10.73 -11.32 -27.13
C LYS A 77 10.91 -12.38 -28.25
N ASP A 78 11.31 -11.95 -29.48
CA ASP A 78 11.51 -12.86 -30.62
C ASP A 78 12.95 -13.39 -30.70
N PHE A 79 13.86 -12.93 -29.83
CA PHE A 79 15.30 -13.21 -29.89
C PHE A 79 15.78 -13.92 -28.64
N TYR A 80 16.87 -14.69 -28.80
CA TYR A 80 17.62 -15.32 -27.73
C TYR A 80 18.89 -14.53 -27.45
N PHE A 81 19.06 -14.15 -26.19
CA PHE A 81 20.25 -13.47 -25.70
C PHE A 81 21.26 -14.48 -25.18
N GLU A 82 22.53 -14.11 -25.22
CA GLU A 82 23.62 -14.88 -24.64
C GLU A 82 24.01 -14.26 -23.29
N ALA A 83 24.11 -15.11 -22.25
CA ALA A 83 24.57 -14.66 -20.94
C ALA A 83 26.10 -14.60 -20.94
N VAL A 84 26.66 -13.40 -20.82
CA VAL A 84 28.10 -13.14 -20.75
C VAL A 84 28.46 -12.41 -19.47
N ASN A 85 29.74 -12.46 -19.06
CA ASN A 85 30.25 -11.77 -17.85
C ASN A 85 29.42 -12.09 -16.58
N LYS A 86 29.03 -13.35 -16.40
CA LYS A 86 28.22 -13.78 -15.27
C LYS A 86 29.04 -13.83 -13.99
N THR A 87 28.49 -13.22 -12.93
CA THR A 87 28.90 -13.37 -11.53
C THR A 87 27.70 -13.80 -10.68
N ASP A 88 27.86 -13.94 -9.38
CA ASP A 88 26.73 -14.25 -8.48
C ASP A 88 25.70 -13.12 -8.44
N SER A 89 26.12 -11.86 -8.58
CA SER A 89 25.27 -10.67 -8.45
C SER A 89 25.09 -9.88 -9.74
N SER A 90 25.72 -10.27 -10.85
CA SER A 90 25.61 -9.55 -12.12
C SER A 90 25.70 -10.49 -13.33
N VAL A 91 25.05 -10.06 -14.41
CA VAL A 91 25.15 -10.73 -15.72
C VAL A 91 24.83 -9.75 -16.83
N THR A 92 25.48 -9.90 -17.97
CA THR A 92 25.15 -9.22 -19.20
C THR A 92 24.43 -10.18 -20.14
N MET A 93 23.20 -9.86 -20.51
CA MET A 93 22.43 -10.56 -21.53
C MET A 93 22.68 -9.84 -22.86
N ARG A 94 23.40 -10.50 -23.78
CA ARG A 94 23.83 -9.93 -25.06
C ARG A 94 22.95 -10.37 -26.20
N LEU A 95 22.39 -9.41 -26.91
CA LEU A 95 21.73 -9.63 -28.20
C LEU A 95 22.70 -9.29 -29.33
N ALA A 96 23.32 -10.31 -29.92
CA ALA A 96 24.30 -10.16 -30.98
C ALA A 96 23.64 -10.07 -32.35
N ALA A 97 23.96 -9.02 -33.12
CA ALA A 97 23.73 -8.97 -34.55
C ALA A 97 24.85 -9.66 -35.30
N ASP A 98 26.10 -9.42 -34.87
CA ASP A 98 27.32 -10.12 -35.28
C ASP A 98 28.39 -10.02 -34.16
N SER A 99 29.63 -10.46 -34.42
CA SER A 99 30.72 -10.45 -33.44
C SER A 99 31.15 -9.06 -32.95
N ALA A 100 30.86 -7.99 -33.71
CA ALA A 100 31.27 -6.61 -33.42
C ALA A 100 30.07 -5.71 -33.08
N SER A 101 28.85 -6.18 -33.29
CA SER A 101 27.64 -5.39 -33.20
C SER A 101 26.59 -6.08 -32.33
N TYR A 102 26.26 -5.48 -31.20
CA TYR A 102 25.34 -6.08 -30.21
C TYR A 102 24.66 -5.03 -29.33
N ILE A 103 23.59 -5.45 -28.67
CA ILE A 103 22.91 -4.71 -27.60
C ILE A 103 23.07 -5.53 -26.31
N ASP A 104 23.59 -4.91 -25.29
CA ASP A 104 23.77 -5.50 -23.97
C ASP A 104 22.70 -5.02 -23.00
N PHE A 105 22.07 -5.97 -22.30
CA PHE A 105 21.21 -5.78 -21.12
C PHE A 105 22.02 -6.18 -19.90
N ILE A 106 22.49 -5.20 -19.13
CA ILE A 106 23.39 -5.40 -17.99
C ILE A 106 22.58 -5.32 -16.70
N TYR A 107 22.49 -6.45 -15.99
CA TYR A 107 21.79 -6.58 -14.72
C TYR A 107 22.80 -6.68 -13.58
N THR A 108 22.64 -5.88 -12.54
CA THR A 108 23.55 -5.87 -11.38
C THR A 108 22.79 -5.65 -10.08
N LEU A 109 22.91 -6.60 -9.14
CA LEU A 109 22.39 -6.51 -7.79
C LEU A 109 23.49 -6.00 -6.85
N LYS A 110 23.16 -5.00 -6.03
CA LYS A 110 24.04 -4.56 -4.95
C LYS A 110 23.87 -5.47 -3.72
N PRO A 111 24.92 -5.68 -2.90
CA PRO A 111 24.78 -6.36 -1.62
C PRO A 111 23.72 -5.67 -0.74
N ASP A 112 22.99 -6.45 0.06
CA ASP A 112 22.00 -5.96 1.04
C ASP A 112 20.97 -4.97 0.46
N ASN A 113 20.57 -5.16 -0.81
CA ASN A 113 19.65 -4.26 -1.48
C ASN A 113 18.63 -5.02 -2.34
N TYR A 114 17.40 -4.51 -2.40
CA TYR A 114 16.35 -5.00 -3.29
C TYR A 114 16.37 -4.31 -4.66
N LEU A 115 17.24 -3.30 -4.83
CA LEU A 115 17.40 -2.54 -6.06
C LEU A 115 18.38 -3.25 -6.99
N MET A 116 17.96 -3.49 -8.23
CA MET A 116 18.78 -4.05 -9.32
C MET A 116 19.00 -2.97 -10.38
N SER A 117 20.25 -2.63 -10.66
CA SER A 117 20.59 -1.79 -11.81
C SER A 117 20.35 -2.57 -13.11
N PHE A 118 19.75 -1.90 -14.07
CA PHE A 118 19.48 -2.40 -15.41
C PHE A 118 19.91 -1.36 -16.44
N VAL A 119 20.94 -1.69 -17.21
CA VAL A 119 21.53 -0.76 -18.19
C VAL A 119 21.43 -1.37 -19.59
N ILE A 120 20.91 -0.59 -20.54
CA ILE A 120 20.92 -0.96 -21.95
C ILE A 120 22.04 -0.19 -22.67
N LYS A 121 22.90 -0.90 -23.38
CA LYS A 121 24.01 -0.32 -24.14
C LYS A 121 24.14 -0.94 -25.52
N ALA A 122 24.13 -0.11 -26.55
CA ALA A 122 24.45 -0.51 -27.91
C ALA A 122 25.97 -0.48 -28.14
N THR A 123 26.49 -1.39 -28.94
CA THR A 123 27.88 -1.40 -29.40
C THR A 123 27.92 -1.77 -30.87
N GLY A 124 28.59 -0.97 -31.71
CA GLY A 124 28.75 -1.24 -33.12
C GLY A 124 27.44 -1.32 -33.91
N MET A 125 26.36 -0.69 -33.41
CA MET A 125 25.03 -0.75 -34.02
C MET A 125 24.76 0.35 -35.02
N ASP A 126 25.77 1.20 -35.33
CA ASP A 126 25.67 2.24 -36.34
C ASP A 126 25.26 1.65 -37.70
N GLY A 127 24.24 2.24 -38.31
CA GLY A 127 23.67 1.79 -39.59
C GLY A 127 22.80 0.54 -39.53
N LYS A 128 22.80 -0.20 -38.42
CA LYS A 128 21.92 -1.36 -38.18
C LYS A 128 20.63 -0.95 -37.49
N LEU A 129 20.71 -0.03 -36.55
CA LEU A 129 19.54 0.66 -35.95
C LEU A 129 19.25 1.98 -36.67
N ALA A 130 18.05 2.48 -36.53
CA ALA A 130 17.65 3.79 -37.10
C ALA A 130 18.28 4.91 -36.26
N ALA A 131 19.28 5.57 -36.80
CA ALA A 131 20.02 6.65 -36.12
C ALA A 131 19.14 7.84 -35.70
N SER A 132 17.97 8.02 -36.36
CA SER A 132 16.99 9.07 -36.02
C SER A 132 16.07 8.69 -34.86
N THR A 133 16.12 7.45 -34.38
CA THR A 133 15.26 6.95 -33.30
C THR A 133 16.08 6.86 -32.00
N ASN A 134 15.93 7.87 -31.16
CA ASN A 134 16.63 7.99 -29.88
C ASN A 134 15.78 7.55 -28.68
N TYR A 135 14.90 6.59 -28.90
CA TYR A 135 14.04 6.00 -27.89
C TYR A 135 13.85 4.51 -28.10
N VAL A 136 13.49 3.81 -27.05
CA VAL A 136 13.05 2.42 -27.05
C VAL A 136 11.66 2.33 -26.44
N ASP A 137 10.74 1.63 -27.11
CA ASP A 137 9.42 1.37 -26.54
C ASP A 137 9.46 0.11 -25.70
N ILE A 138 8.80 0.15 -24.57
CA ILE A 138 8.80 -0.90 -23.56
C ILE A 138 7.36 -1.30 -23.27
N SER A 139 7.08 -2.60 -23.31
CA SER A 139 5.84 -3.17 -22.83
C SER A 139 6.17 -4.04 -21.61
N TRP A 140 5.55 -3.75 -20.47
CA TRP A 140 5.74 -4.47 -19.21
C TRP A 140 4.40 -4.86 -18.63
N SER A 141 4.25 -6.14 -18.24
CA SER A 141 3.04 -6.63 -17.60
C SER A 141 3.37 -7.64 -16.50
N GLN A 142 2.50 -7.71 -15.50
CA GLN A 142 2.61 -8.67 -14.40
C GLN A 142 1.23 -8.99 -13.84
N ARG A 143 0.91 -10.27 -13.77
CA ARG A 143 -0.19 -10.76 -12.94
C ARG A 143 0.30 -10.87 -11.50
N ALA A 144 -0.21 -10.00 -10.64
CA ALA A 144 0.17 -9.94 -9.23
C ALA A 144 -0.44 -11.13 -8.48
N ARG A 145 0.42 -11.98 -7.91
CA ARG A 145 0.02 -13.15 -7.11
C ARG A 145 -0.65 -12.73 -5.83
N GLN A 146 -1.65 -13.48 -5.38
CA GLN A 146 -2.16 -13.38 -4.03
C GLN A 146 -1.11 -13.93 -3.06
N ILE A 147 -0.56 -13.08 -2.21
CA ILE A 147 0.48 -13.42 -1.23
C ILE A 147 -0.12 -13.55 0.17
N GLU A 148 -1.14 -12.75 0.48
CA GLU A 148 -1.74 -12.72 1.81
C GLU A 148 -3.04 -13.57 1.90
N LYS A 149 -3.42 -13.95 3.11
CA LYS A 149 -4.58 -14.84 3.37
C LYS A 149 -5.91 -14.24 2.92
N GLY A 150 -6.09 -12.93 3.09
CA GLY A 150 -7.33 -12.24 2.81
C GLY A 150 -7.33 -11.59 1.42
N TYR A 151 -7.88 -12.27 0.39
CA TYR A 151 -8.01 -11.70 -0.96
C TYR A 151 -8.65 -10.31 -0.97
N THR A 152 -9.79 -10.15 -0.30
CA THR A 152 -10.54 -8.88 -0.31
C THR A 152 -9.71 -7.72 0.20
N TYR A 153 -8.95 -7.95 1.27
CA TYR A 153 -8.16 -6.91 1.90
C TYR A 153 -6.88 -6.61 1.13
N GLU A 154 -6.13 -7.64 0.70
CA GLU A 154 -4.94 -7.48 -0.13
C GLU A 154 -5.27 -6.78 -1.45
N ASN A 155 -6.36 -7.18 -2.11
CA ASN A 155 -6.82 -6.58 -3.36
C ASN A 155 -7.18 -5.09 -3.21
N ARG A 156 -7.72 -4.66 -2.06
CA ARG A 156 -8.04 -3.26 -1.75
C ARG A 156 -6.80 -2.37 -1.64
N LEU A 157 -5.66 -2.95 -1.23
CA LEU A 157 -4.39 -2.24 -1.07
C LEU A 157 -3.43 -2.42 -2.25
N ALA A 158 -3.82 -3.22 -3.25
CA ALA A 158 -3.07 -3.49 -4.46
C ALA A 158 -3.51 -2.54 -5.57
N ASP A 159 -2.58 -1.73 -6.07
CA ASP A 159 -2.81 -0.78 -7.15
C ASP A 159 -1.58 -0.63 -8.06
N LEU A 160 -1.77 -0.02 -9.23
CA LEU A 160 -0.69 0.44 -10.08
C LEU A 160 -0.43 1.90 -9.73
N THR A 161 0.76 2.15 -9.21
CA THR A 161 1.21 3.47 -8.75
C THR A 161 2.33 3.98 -9.66
N TYR A 162 2.40 5.28 -9.90
CA TYR A 162 3.46 5.91 -10.70
C TYR A 162 3.76 7.32 -10.20
N LYS A 163 4.99 7.81 -10.47
CA LYS A 163 5.44 9.13 -10.04
C LYS A 163 5.70 10.02 -11.25
N TYR A 164 5.12 11.20 -11.24
CA TYR A 164 5.44 12.25 -12.21
C TYR A 164 6.83 12.83 -11.92
N THR A 165 7.58 13.12 -12.98
CA THR A 165 8.89 13.76 -12.86
C THR A 165 8.74 15.15 -12.24
N GLY A 166 9.39 15.35 -11.10
CA GLY A 166 9.34 16.63 -10.37
C GLY A 166 8.01 16.93 -9.67
N ASP A 167 7.08 15.98 -9.57
CA ASP A 167 5.76 16.17 -8.98
C ASP A 167 5.35 14.94 -8.12
N ASP A 168 4.10 14.92 -7.63
CA ASP A 168 3.55 13.91 -6.73
C ASP A 168 3.35 12.53 -7.40
N VAL A 169 3.07 11.56 -6.54
CA VAL A 169 2.70 10.19 -6.90
C VAL A 169 1.20 10.09 -7.12
N ASP A 170 0.80 9.37 -8.18
CA ASP A 170 -0.60 9.05 -8.48
C ASP A 170 -0.78 7.54 -8.68
N ASN A 171 -2.01 7.05 -8.66
CA ASN A 171 -2.31 5.64 -8.82
C ASN A 171 -3.64 5.40 -9.56
N LEU A 172 -3.75 4.23 -10.18
CA LEU A 172 -5.02 3.73 -10.71
C LEU A 172 -5.92 3.23 -9.58
N SER A 173 -7.22 3.15 -9.86
CA SER A 173 -8.19 2.65 -8.89
C SER A 173 -7.89 1.21 -8.47
N ALA A 174 -7.80 0.98 -7.15
CA ALA A 174 -7.66 -0.36 -6.59
C ALA A 174 -8.96 -1.18 -6.61
N SER A 175 -10.13 -0.53 -6.80
CA SER A 175 -11.45 -1.16 -6.62
C SER A 175 -12.16 -1.56 -7.92
N LYS A 176 -11.62 -1.19 -9.08
CA LYS A 176 -12.19 -1.47 -10.40
C LYS A 176 -11.09 -1.55 -11.46
N ASP A 177 -11.45 -2.10 -12.61
CA ASP A 177 -10.60 -2.00 -13.80
C ASP A 177 -10.41 -0.54 -14.15
N ASP A 178 -9.15 -0.16 -14.42
CA ASP A 178 -8.79 1.23 -14.68
C ASP A 178 -7.65 1.30 -15.69
N GLU A 179 -7.67 2.35 -16.52
CA GLU A 179 -6.66 2.59 -17.55
C GLU A 179 -6.45 4.10 -17.71
N LYS A 180 -5.19 4.52 -17.82
CA LYS A 180 -4.84 5.92 -18.00
C LYS A 180 -3.68 6.07 -18.97
N SER A 181 -3.84 6.97 -19.96
CA SER A 181 -2.74 7.47 -20.77
C SER A 181 -2.20 8.73 -20.12
N VAL A 182 -0.91 8.73 -19.79
CA VAL A 182 -0.20 9.80 -19.11
C VAL A 182 0.68 10.52 -20.14
N SER A 183 0.44 11.82 -20.28
CA SER A 183 1.20 12.68 -21.21
C SER A 183 2.47 13.25 -20.61
N GLU A 184 2.50 13.35 -19.29
CA GLU A 184 3.64 13.84 -18.51
C GLU A 184 4.72 12.76 -18.41
N ARG A 185 5.95 13.17 -18.10
CA ARG A 185 7.06 12.26 -17.86
C ARG A 185 6.93 11.60 -16.49
N LEU A 186 7.37 10.34 -16.40
CA LEU A 186 7.33 9.56 -15.19
C LEU A 186 8.73 9.10 -14.78
N ASP A 187 9.05 9.24 -13.49
CA ASP A 187 10.29 8.71 -12.92
C ASP A 187 10.21 7.18 -12.78
N TRP A 188 9.06 6.64 -12.36
CA TRP A 188 8.87 5.22 -12.17
C TRP A 188 7.40 4.79 -12.22
N ILE A 189 7.22 3.49 -12.45
CA ILE A 189 5.94 2.78 -12.42
C ILE A 189 6.07 1.58 -11.48
N ALA A 190 5.09 1.35 -10.62
CA ALA A 190 5.06 0.28 -9.64
C ALA A 190 3.79 -0.59 -9.77
N PHE A 191 3.98 -1.88 -9.83
CA PHE A 191 2.95 -2.90 -9.67
C PHE A 191 2.96 -3.34 -8.20
N LYS A 192 1.99 -2.86 -7.44
CA LYS A 192 1.99 -2.94 -6.00
C LYS A 192 0.97 -3.96 -5.49
N ASN A 193 1.40 -4.81 -4.57
CA ASN A 193 0.58 -5.58 -3.65
C ASN A 193 0.54 -4.88 -2.28
N GLN A 194 -0.14 -5.45 -1.30
CA GLN A 194 -0.20 -4.89 0.04
C GLN A 194 1.20 -4.63 0.62
N PHE A 195 2.07 -5.63 0.65
CA PHE A 195 3.37 -5.56 1.32
C PHE A 195 4.58 -5.59 0.38
N PHE A 196 4.39 -5.83 -0.91
CA PHE A 196 5.48 -5.99 -1.86
C PHE A 196 5.19 -5.26 -3.16
N SER A 197 6.24 -4.81 -3.81
CA SER A 197 6.14 -4.13 -5.11
C SER A 197 7.21 -4.59 -6.08
N SER A 198 6.83 -4.60 -7.36
CA SER A 198 7.73 -4.60 -8.50
C SER A 198 7.73 -3.19 -9.08
N VAL A 199 8.85 -2.50 -9.05
CA VAL A 199 8.99 -1.12 -9.53
C VAL A 199 9.99 -1.06 -10.66
N PHE A 200 9.66 -0.34 -11.71
CA PHE A 200 10.55 -0.04 -12.82
C PHE A 200 10.80 1.46 -12.87
N ILE A 201 12.08 1.85 -12.87
CA ILE A 201 12.55 3.23 -12.69
C ILE A 201 13.45 3.58 -13.87
N ALA A 202 13.32 4.77 -14.45
CA ALA A 202 14.19 5.30 -15.48
C ALA A 202 14.92 6.55 -14.96
N GLU A 203 16.23 6.65 -15.21
CA GLU A 203 16.99 7.89 -14.93
C GLU A 203 16.72 8.98 -15.97
N GLN A 204 16.31 8.60 -17.18
CA GLN A 204 15.98 9.52 -18.27
C GLN A 204 14.45 9.60 -18.51
N ASP A 205 13.67 9.33 -17.50
CA ASP A 205 12.21 9.33 -17.46
C ASP A 205 11.54 8.37 -18.45
N PHE A 206 10.28 8.03 -18.16
CA PHE A 206 9.37 7.38 -19.10
C PHE A 206 8.47 8.43 -19.75
N GLU A 207 8.27 8.30 -21.06
CA GLU A 207 7.38 9.13 -21.86
C GLU A 207 6.30 8.29 -22.55
N LYS A 208 5.24 8.94 -23.03
CA LYS A 208 4.13 8.31 -23.78
C LYS A 208 3.57 7.08 -23.05
N THR A 209 3.35 7.24 -21.77
CA THR A 209 3.00 6.10 -20.89
C THR A 209 1.51 5.83 -20.92
N THR A 210 1.13 4.57 -21.08
CA THR A 210 -0.23 4.07 -20.85
C THR A 210 -0.15 2.96 -19.80
N VAL A 211 -0.89 3.13 -18.70
CA VAL A 211 -0.94 2.20 -17.58
C VAL A 211 -2.33 1.62 -17.44
N LYS A 212 -2.41 0.33 -17.08
CA LYS A 212 -3.66 -0.40 -16.96
C LYS A 212 -3.64 -1.39 -15.81
N SER A 213 -4.73 -1.45 -15.07
CA SER A 213 -4.96 -2.39 -13.99
C SER A 213 -6.29 -3.09 -14.19
N LYS A 214 -6.31 -4.42 -14.17
CA LYS A 214 -7.52 -5.23 -14.21
C LYS A 214 -7.65 -6.05 -12.94
N MET A 215 -8.89 -6.23 -12.48
CA MET A 215 -9.21 -7.08 -11.35
C MET A 215 -9.09 -8.54 -11.74
N GLU A 216 -8.48 -9.35 -10.89
CA GLU A 216 -8.51 -10.81 -11.00
C GLU A 216 -9.59 -11.40 -10.10
N LYS A 217 -10.11 -12.56 -10.45
CA LYS A 217 -11.17 -13.22 -9.67
C LYS A 217 -10.61 -13.83 -8.40
N GLN A 218 -11.33 -13.72 -7.30
CA GLN A 218 -11.02 -14.43 -6.06
C GLN A 218 -10.93 -15.95 -6.31
N GLY A 219 -9.87 -16.56 -5.78
CA GLY A 219 -9.59 -17.99 -5.98
C GLY A 219 -8.77 -18.32 -7.23
N SER A 220 -8.43 -17.34 -8.07
CA SER A 220 -7.53 -17.54 -9.23
C SER A 220 -6.05 -17.69 -8.82
N GLY A 221 -5.69 -17.34 -7.58
CA GLY A 221 -4.30 -17.24 -7.12
C GLY A 221 -3.65 -15.88 -7.43
N TYR A 222 -4.39 -14.97 -8.05
CA TYR A 222 -3.94 -13.63 -8.41
C TYR A 222 -4.92 -12.57 -7.88
N ILE A 223 -4.44 -11.33 -7.77
CA ILE A 223 -5.24 -10.18 -7.31
C ILE A 223 -5.46 -9.15 -8.39
N LYS A 224 -4.45 -8.91 -9.23
CA LYS A 224 -4.49 -7.92 -10.33
C LYS A 224 -3.72 -8.42 -11.54
N ASP A 225 -4.11 -7.91 -12.70
CA ASP A 225 -3.33 -7.98 -13.94
C ASP A 225 -2.92 -6.56 -14.33
N TYR A 226 -1.64 -6.27 -14.16
CA TYR A 226 -1.05 -4.96 -14.43
C TYR A 226 -0.36 -4.95 -15.78
N SER A 227 -0.47 -3.82 -16.50
CA SER A 227 0.35 -3.57 -17.69
C SER A 227 0.70 -2.10 -17.84
N ALA A 228 1.88 -1.85 -18.38
CA ALA A 228 2.38 -0.53 -18.71
C ALA A 228 3.07 -0.56 -20.08
N GLU A 229 2.74 0.40 -20.92
CA GLU A 229 3.42 0.68 -22.19
C GLU A 229 4.04 2.06 -22.08
N MET A 230 5.33 2.19 -22.39
CA MET A 230 6.09 3.42 -22.20
C MET A 230 7.26 3.47 -23.16
N SER A 231 7.83 4.66 -23.33
CA SER A 231 9.07 4.87 -24.07
C SER A 231 10.10 5.52 -23.14
N THR A 232 11.38 5.25 -23.36
CA THR A 232 12.47 5.96 -22.67
C THR A 232 13.60 6.24 -23.65
N PHE A 233 14.52 7.10 -23.25
CA PHE A 233 15.70 7.43 -24.04
C PHE A 233 16.53 6.19 -24.36
N PHE A 234 17.02 6.10 -25.59
CA PHE A 234 17.98 5.09 -26.04
C PHE A 234 18.90 5.66 -27.09
N ASP A 235 20.21 5.54 -26.91
CA ASP A 235 21.20 5.96 -27.89
C ASP A 235 21.65 4.80 -28.77
N PRO A 236 21.23 4.70 -30.03
CA PRO A 236 21.63 3.65 -30.96
C PRO A 236 23.12 3.68 -31.30
N THR A 237 23.82 4.81 -31.09
CA THR A 237 25.28 4.91 -31.32
C THR A 237 26.09 4.34 -30.17
N GLY A 238 25.48 4.09 -29.01
CA GLY A 238 26.10 3.52 -27.83
C GLY A 238 27.04 4.44 -27.06
N LYS A 239 27.04 5.76 -27.36
CA LYS A 239 27.84 6.74 -26.62
C LYS A 239 27.27 6.99 -25.22
N GLN A 240 25.96 6.96 -25.10
CA GLN A 240 25.24 7.15 -23.85
C GLN A 240 24.45 5.89 -23.50
N PRO A 241 24.65 5.27 -22.32
CA PRO A 241 23.84 4.14 -21.87
C PRO A 241 22.44 4.61 -21.47
N THR A 242 21.48 3.70 -21.50
CA THR A 242 20.15 3.90 -20.90
C THR A 242 20.15 3.30 -19.51
N ASP A 243 20.13 4.14 -18.49
CA ASP A 243 20.21 3.72 -17.09
C ASP A 243 18.82 3.59 -16.49
N MET A 244 18.51 2.41 -15.99
CA MET A 244 17.23 2.06 -15.38
C MET A 244 17.47 1.19 -14.14
N TYR A 245 16.41 1.01 -13.35
CA TYR A 245 16.47 0.14 -12.17
C TYR A 245 15.17 -0.64 -12.02
N PHE A 246 15.29 -1.83 -11.46
CA PHE A 246 14.17 -2.58 -10.89
C PHE A 246 14.29 -2.60 -9.38
N TYR A 247 13.17 -2.40 -8.70
CA TYR A 247 13.04 -2.71 -7.29
C TYR A 247 12.06 -3.87 -7.14
N PHE A 248 12.53 -4.97 -6.54
CA PHE A 248 11.70 -6.11 -6.20
C PHE A 248 11.83 -6.33 -4.70
N GLY A 249 10.84 -5.89 -3.94
CA GLY A 249 11.02 -5.91 -2.49
C GLY A 249 9.81 -5.46 -1.68
N PRO A 250 10.01 -5.35 -0.36
CA PRO A 250 8.97 -5.00 0.59
C PRO A 250 8.58 -3.52 0.52
N ASN A 251 7.29 -3.25 0.74
CA ASN A 251 6.78 -1.91 0.98
C ASN A 251 7.10 -1.47 2.42
N HIS A 252 8.37 -1.39 2.76
CA HIS A 252 8.86 -0.97 4.06
C HIS A 252 9.37 0.47 4.00
N TYR A 253 8.74 1.36 4.77
CA TYR A 253 8.95 2.80 4.66
C TYR A 253 10.43 3.22 4.76
N LYS A 254 11.17 2.69 5.74
CA LYS A 254 12.59 3.04 5.93
C LYS A 254 13.49 2.48 4.84
N THR A 255 13.24 1.25 4.38
CA THR A 255 13.98 0.64 3.26
C THR A 255 13.83 1.48 2.00
N LEU A 256 12.59 1.89 1.67
CA LEU A 256 12.31 2.71 0.49
C LEU A 256 12.91 4.12 0.62
N THR A 257 12.80 4.74 1.80
CA THR A 257 13.41 6.06 2.07
C THR A 257 14.95 6.02 1.97
N ALA A 258 15.56 4.90 2.30
CA ALA A 258 17.02 4.76 2.24
C ALA A 258 17.57 4.77 0.80
N LEU A 259 16.74 4.46 -0.20
CA LEU A 259 17.12 4.49 -1.62
C LEU A 259 17.37 5.91 -2.13
N ASP A 260 16.82 6.92 -1.47
CA ASP A 260 17.01 8.34 -1.82
C ASP A 260 18.25 8.97 -1.19
N LYS A 261 19.00 8.22 -0.35
CA LYS A 261 20.23 8.76 0.28
C LYS A 261 21.30 9.05 -0.76
N GLY A 262 21.74 10.32 -0.80
CA GLY A 262 22.79 10.79 -1.72
C GLY A 262 22.32 11.06 -3.14
N ARG A 263 21.02 11.00 -3.42
CA ARG A 263 20.43 11.40 -4.69
C ARG A 263 20.04 12.87 -4.66
N GLU A 264 20.35 13.59 -5.73
CA GLU A 264 19.88 14.97 -5.93
C GLU A 264 18.38 14.95 -6.25
N GLU A 265 17.96 14.14 -7.21
CA GLU A 265 16.56 13.88 -7.53
C GLU A 265 16.08 12.62 -6.81
N LYS A 266 15.08 12.80 -5.94
CA LYS A 266 14.54 11.72 -5.12
C LYS A 266 13.47 10.95 -5.87
N TRP A 267 13.58 9.65 -5.82
CA TRP A 267 12.53 8.76 -6.33
C TRP A 267 11.28 8.75 -5.46
N GLU A 268 11.42 8.99 -4.14
CA GLU A 268 10.31 9.00 -3.18
C GLU A 268 9.47 7.71 -3.21
N LEU A 269 10.12 6.57 -3.39
CA LEU A 269 9.47 5.25 -3.40
C LEU A 269 8.74 4.93 -2.07
N ASN A 270 9.08 5.61 -0.99
CA ASN A 270 8.39 5.53 0.30
C ASN A 270 6.90 5.91 0.22
N ASN A 271 6.47 6.61 -0.84
CA ASN A 271 5.05 6.87 -1.12
C ASN A 271 4.27 5.62 -1.54
N LEU A 272 4.95 4.51 -1.87
CA LEU A 272 4.30 3.20 -2.04
C LEU A 272 3.66 2.67 -0.74
N VAL A 273 4.15 3.12 0.42
CA VAL A 273 3.52 2.85 1.71
C VAL A 273 2.42 3.87 1.95
N TYR A 274 1.17 3.43 1.88
CA TYR A 274 0.03 4.33 2.07
C TYR A 274 -0.12 4.74 3.53
N LEU A 275 0.25 5.97 3.84
CA LEU A 275 0.21 6.54 5.20
C LEU A 275 -0.96 7.54 5.39
N GLY A 276 -1.88 7.63 4.44
CA GLY A 276 -3.06 8.49 4.51
C GLY A 276 -2.87 9.88 3.90
N TRP A 277 -3.87 10.76 4.10
CA TRP A 277 -3.89 12.14 3.60
C TRP A 277 -2.75 12.98 4.21
N PRO A 278 -2.45 14.17 3.70
CA PRO A 278 -1.27 14.95 4.10
C PRO A 278 -1.09 15.12 5.60
N LEU A 279 -2.15 15.47 6.36
CA LEU A 279 -2.09 15.59 7.81
C LEU A 279 -1.82 14.24 8.48
N ILE A 280 -2.52 13.19 8.05
CA ILE A 280 -2.37 11.83 8.59
C ILE A 280 -1.00 11.27 8.25
N ARG A 281 -0.55 11.47 7.02
CA ARG A 281 0.80 11.11 6.55
C ARG A 281 1.88 11.78 7.39
N TRP A 282 1.71 13.06 7.73
CA TRP A 282 2.63 13.78 8.62
C TRP A 282 2.72 13.13 10.01
N ILE A 283 1.58 12.83 10.63
CA ILE A 283 1.52 12.14 11.94
C ILE A 283 2.21 10.77 11.84
N ASN A 284 1.90 9.98 10.83
CA ASN A 284 2.50 8.66 10.65
C ASN A 284 4.01 8.73 10.42
N LYS A 285 4.46 9.62 9.54
CA LYS A 285 5.88 9.79 9.19
C LYS A 285 6.74 10.23 10.38
N TRP A 286 6.26 11.19 11.17
CA TRP A 286 7.06 11.82 12.20
C TRP A 286 6.84 11.23 13.60
N ILE A 287 5.68 10.67 13.87
CA ILE A 287 5.31 10.16 15.19
C ILE A 287 5.16 8.64 15.16
N THR A 288 4.16 8.12 14.43
CA THR A 288 3.76 6.71 14.53
C THR A 288 4.88 5.74 14.18
N ILE A 289 5.51 5.90 13.00
CA ILE A 289 6.60 5.03 12.53
C ILE A 289 7.78 5.06 13.50
N ASN A 290 8.20 6.25 13.95
CA ASN A 290 9.37 6.37 14.84
C ASN A 290 9.11 5.75 16.22
N VAL A 291 7.91 5.94 16.78
CA VAL A 291 7.51 5.33 18.06
C VAL A 291 7.37 3.83 17.92
N PHE A 292 6.74 3.36 16.85
CA PHE A 292 6.57 1.94 16.58
C PHE A 292 7.92 1.23 16.42
N ASP A 293 8.84 1.79 15.64
CA ASP A 293 10.16 1.22 15.44
C ASP A 293 11.01 1.24 16.72
N TRP A 294 10.91 2.30 17.51
CA TRP A 294 11.58 2.38 18.79
C TRP A 294 11.11 1.28 19.74
N LEU A 295 9.79 1.06 19.85
CA LEU A 295 9.22 -0.01 20.67
C LEU A 295 9.57 -1.41 20.11
N SER A 296 9.56 -1.58 18.80
CA SER A 296 9.92 -2.84 18.13
C SER A 296 11.38 -3.22 18.37
N GLY A 297 12.25 -2.22 18.50
CA GLY A 297 13.66 -2.40 18.83
C GLY A 297 13.93 -3.00 20.23
N TRP A 298 12.91 -3.07 21.11
CA TRP A 298 13.03 -3.70 22.43
C TRP A 298 12.93 -5.23 22.42
N GLY A 299 12.69 -5.83 21.25
CA GLY A 299 12.56 -7.29 21.11
C GLY A 299 11.28 -7.87 21.68
N LEU A 300 10.25 -7.03 21.91
CA LEU A 300 8.94 -7.45 22.40
C LEU A 300 8.11 -8.05 21.25
N SER A 301 7.12 -8.91 21.59
CA SER A 301 6.16 -9.36 20.58
C SER A 301 5.35 -8.19 20.02
N MET A 302 5.01 -8.22 18.73
CA MET A 302 4.32 -7.12 18.05
C MET A 302 2.96 -6.79 18.67
N GLY A 303 2.28 -7.76 19.27
CA GLY A 303 1.05 -7.49 20.04
C GLY A 303 1.30 -6.62 21.27
N ILE A 304 2.42 -6.81 21.98
CA ILE A 304 2.83 -5.95 23.10
C ILE A 304 3.26 -4.59 22.59
N VAL A 305 3.97 -4.51 21.46
CA VAL A 305 4.33 -3.24 20.81
C VAL A 305 3.08 -2.41 20.50
N LEU A 306 2.04 -3.02 19.91
CA LEU A 306 0.76 -2.36 19.66
C LEU A 306 0.05 -1.93 20.93
N LEU A 307 0.10 -2.73 21.99
CA LEU A 307 -0.44 -2.37 23.31
C LEU A 307 0.26 -1.12 23.86
N LEU A 308 1.58 -1.12 23.90
CA LEU A 308 2.38 0.01 24.39
C LEU A 308 2.16 1.27 23.55
N LEU A 309 2.11 1.11 22.23
CA LEU A 309 1.79 2.21 21.32
C LEU A 309 0.40 2.80 21.65
N THR A 310 -0.59 1.94 21.89
CA THR A 310 -1.94 2.36 22.27
C THR A 310 -1.94 3.15 23.60
N ILE A 311 -1.24 2.64 24.61
CA ILE A 311 -1.10 3.29 25.92
C ILE A 311 -0.41 4.65 25.78
N MET A 312 0.68 4.73 25.02
CA MET A 312 1.39 6.00 24.77
C MET A 312 0.48 7.04 24.11
N VAL A 313 -0.27 6.64 23.08
CA VAL A 313 -1.25 7.51 22.43
C VAL A 313 -2.29 8.00 23.44
N LYS A 314 -2.81 7.12 24.30
CA LYS A 314 -3.80 7.48 25.34
C LYS A 314 -3.22 8.45 26.36
N ILE A 315 -1.96 8.30 26.76
CA ILE A 315 -1.28 9.23 27.68
C ILE A 315 -1.16 10.61 27.04
N VAL A 316 -0.77 10.69 25.76
CA VAL A 316 -0.65 11.96 25.04
C VAL A 316 -2.00 12.69 24.90
N VAL A 317 -3.08 11.95 24.68
CA VAL A 317 -4.44 12.51 24.51
C VAL A 317 -5.12 12.75 25.87
N PHE A 318 -4.64 12.17 26.98
CA PHE A 318 -5.25 12.23 28.30
C PHE A 318 -5.55 13.65 28.81
N PRO A 319 -4.66 14.67 28.71
CA PRO A 319 -4.97 16.02 29.20
C PRO A 319 -6.20 16.64 28.51
N ALA A 320 -6.39 16.34 27.24
CA ALA A 320 -7.54 16.83 26.48
C ALA A 320 -8.83 16.06 26.84
N THR A 321 -8.74 14.74 26.97
CA THR A 321 -9.88 13.90 27.36
C THR A 321 -10.31 14.23 28.79
N TRP A 322 -9.37 14.49 29.71
CA TRP A 322 -9.66 14.91 31.07
C TRP A 322 -10.52 16.19 31.13
N LYS A 323 -10.14 17.23 30.37
CA LYS A 323 -10.92 18.49 30.29
C LYS A 323 -12.37 18.25 29.84
N THR A 324 -12.56 17.28 28.97
CA THR A 324 -13.89 16.94 28.46
C THR A 324 -14.72 16.16 29.46
N TYR A 325 -14.10 15.18 30.16
CA TYR A 325 -14.78 14.48 31.25
C TYR A 325 -15.24 15.47 32.34
N MET A 326 -14.39 16.45 32.67
CA MET A 326 -14.76 17.54 33.59
C MET A 326 -15.94 18.39 33.07
N SER A 327 -15.95 18.72 31.77
CA SER A 327 -17.09 19.43 31.14
C SER A 327 -18.36 18.58 31.18
N SER A 328 -18.29 17.31 30.86
CA SER A 328 -19.41 16.36 30.91
C SER A 328 -19.94 16.18 32.35
N ALA A 329 -19.06 16.12 33.35
CA ALA A 329 -19.42 16.03 34.76
C ALA A 329 -20.19 17.31 35.21
N LYS A 330 -19.71 18.50 34.81
CA LYS A 330 -20.41 19.78 35.06
C LYS A 330 -21.82 19.83 34.42
N MET A 331 -21.95 19.32 33.19
CA MET A 331 -23.25 19.23 32.49
C MET A 331 -24.24 18.33 33.27
N ARG A 332 -23.77 17.23 33.89
CA ARG A 332 -24.65 16.40 34.74
C ARG A 332 -25.18 17.12 35.95
N VAL A 333 -24.36 17.91 36.60
CA VAL A 333 -24.82 18.72 37.79
C VAL A 333 -25.89 19.74 37.39
N LEU A 334 -25.88 20.20 36.14
CA LEU A 334 -26.88 21.13 35.59
C LEU A 334 -28.18 20.44 35.14
N LYS A 335 -28.20 19.08 35.06
CA LYS A 335 -29.37 18.32 34.60
C LYS A 335 -30.70 18.73 35.29
N PRO A 336 -30.79 18.87 36.63
CA PRO A 336 -32.03 19.30 37.28
C PRO A 336 -32.57 20.64 36.77
N LYS A 337 -31.66 21.62 36.54
CA LYS A 337 -32.04 22.95 36.01
C LYS A 337 -32.48 22.86 34.55
N ILE A 338 -31.86 21.99 33.76
CA ILE A 338 -32.27 21.74 32.37
C ILE A 338 -33.66 21.09 32.34
N ASP A 339 -33.94 20.17 33.28
CA ASP A 339 -35.25 19.53 33.39
C ASP A 339 -36.34 20.52 33.77
N GLU A 340 -36.04 21.54 34.59
CA GLU A 340 -36.95 22.66 34.86
C GLU A 340 -37.26 23.48 33.61
N ILE A 341 -36.24 23.82 32.80
CA ILE A 341 -36.41 24.50 31.52
C ILE A 341 -37.23 23.63 30.54
N ASN A 342 -36.98 22.29 30.52
CA ASN A 342 -37.76 21.37 29.72
C ASN A 342 -39.24 21.34 30.09
N LYS A 343 -39.57 21.43 31.38
CA LYS A 343 -40.95 21.51 31.89
C LYS A 343 -41.59 22.83 31.58
N LYS A 344 -40.82 23.93 31.56
CA LYS A 344 -41.32 25.31 31.26
C LYS A 344 -41.72 25.43 29.78
N TYR A 345 -41.06 24.70 28.87
CA TYR A 345 -41.31 24.74 27.42
C TYR A 345 -41.69 23.35 26.88
N PRO A 346 -42.92 22.85 27.13
CA PRO A 346 -43.34 21.52 26.72
C PRO A 346 -43.69 21.41 25.23
N LYS A 347 -43.98 22.53 24.56
CA LYS A 347 -44.43 22.55 23.16
C LYS A 347 -43.26 22.63 22.18
N GLN A 348 -43.42 21.99 21.04
CA GLN A 348 -42.41 21.96 19.98
C GLN A 348 -42.20 23.34 19.32
N GLU A 349 -43.23 24.20 19.37
CA GLU A 349 -43.18 25.59 18.87
C GLU A 349 -42.21 26.47 19.68
N ASP A 350 -41.95 26.14 20.95
CA ASP A 350 -41.02 26.85 21.84
C ASP A 350 -39.61 26.30 21.82
N ALA A 351 -39.30 25.37 20.91
CA ALA A 351 -37.98 24.67 20.85
C ALA A 351 -36.79 25.65 20.74
N MET A 352 -36.95 26.75 20.00
CA MET A 352 -35.91 27.79 19.88
C MET A 352 -35.67 28.53 21.20
N LYS A 353 -36.76 28.92 21.91
CA LYS A 353 -36.65 29.59 23.20
C LYS A 353 -36.04 28.71 24.27
N LYS A 354 -36.46 27.43 24.28
CA LYS A 354 -35.89 26.39 25.14
C LYS A 354 -34.40 26.24 24.91
N GLN A 355 -33.98 26.14 23.64
CA GLN A 355 -32.57 26.00 23.28
C GLN A 355 -31.75 27.23 23.68
N GLN A 356 -32.31 28.43 23.51
CA GLN A 356 -31.66 29.66 23.88
C GLN A 356 -31.48 29.78 25.40
N GLU A 357 -32.48 29.36 26.22
CA GLU A 357 -32.40 29.38 27.67
C GLU A 357 -31.42 28.34 28.20
N VAL A 358 -31.37 27.14 27.60
CA VAL A 358 -30.38 26.10 27.91
C VAL A 358 -28.97 26.57 27.55
N MET A 359 -28.78 27.23 26.40
CA MET A 359 -27.48 27.79 26.01
C MET A 359 -27.05 28.93 26.95
N GLY A 360 -28.00 29.78 27.40
CA GLY A 360 -27.76 30.78 28.41
C GLY A 360 -27.30 30.19 29.75
N LEU A 361 -27.94 29.09 30.17
CA LEU A 361 -27.55 28.33 31.37
C LEU A 361 -26.11 27.77 31.23
N TYR A 362 -25.77 27.18 30.12
CA TYR A 362 -24.42 26.68 29.88
C TYR A 362 -23.38 27.79 29.91
N SER A 363 -23.66 28.94 29.28
CA SER A 363 -22.80 30.11 29.29
C SER A 363 -22.58 30.65 30.69
N GLN A 364 -23.64 30.72 31.51
CA GLN A 364 -23.61 31.23 32.90
C GLN A 364 -22.71 30.38 33.81
N TYR A 365 -22.67 29.06 33.59
CA TYR A 365 -21.83 28.11 34.37
C TYR A 365 -20.49 27.76 33.71
N GLY A 366 -20.13 28.46 32.62
CA GLY A 366 -18.87 28.24 31.90
C GLY A 366 -18.71 26.80 31.33
N VAL A 367 -19.81 26.20 30.92
CA VAL A 367 -19.86 24.86 30.34
C VAL A 367 -20.11 24.97 28.84
N SER A 368 -19.28 24.34 28.04
CA SER A 368 -19.50 24.31 26.59
C SER A 368 -20.28 23.05 26.20
N PRO A 369 -21.41 23.16 25.48
CA PRO A 369 -22.13 22.00 24.95
C PRO A 369 -21.30 21.20 23.94
N MET A 370 -20.29 21.82 23.28
CA MET A 370 -19.34 21.16 22.41
C MET A 370 -18.23 20.44 23.18
N GLY A 371 -18.12 20.64 24.50
CA GLY A 371 -17.10 19.99 25.33
C GLY A 371 -17.19 18.46 25.27
N GLY A 372 -18.36 17.88 25.02
CA GLY A 372 -18.55 16.44 24.92
C GLY A 372 -18.02 15.79 23.65
N CYS A 373 -17.94 16.50 22.51
CA CYS A 373 -17.45 15.97 21.25
C CYS A 373 -15.98 16.33 20.94
N LEU A 374 -15.39 17.28 21.69
CA LEU A 374 -14.02 17.74 21.47
C LEU A 374 -12.96 16.63 21.56
N PRO A 375 -13.01 15.61 22.46
CA PRO A 375 -12.06 14.52 22.47
C PRO A 375 -12.14 13.66 21.21
N MET A 376 -13.37 13.43 20.72
CA MET A 376 -13.56 12.66 19.49
C MET A 376 -12.87 13.35 18.31
N LEU A 377 -13.01 14.68 18.20
CA LEU A 377 -12.36 15.48 17.16
C LEU A 377 -10.83 15.46 17.28
N LEU A 378 -10.29 15.52 18.52
CA LEU A 378 -8.85 15.47 18.75
C LEU A 378 -8.28 14.06 18.56
N GLN A 379 -9.03 13.03 18.93
CA GLN A 379 -8.63 11.63 18.80
C GLN A 379 -8.73 11.14 17.36
N PHE A 380 -9.62 11.70 16.54
CA PHE A 380 -9.89 11.25 15.18
C PHE A 380 -8.64 11.23 14.27
N PRO A 381 -7.78 12.27 14.19
CA PRO A 381 -6.57 12.22 13.36
C PRO A 381 -5.59 11.11 13.77
N ILE A 382 -5.46 10.88 15.08
CA ILE A 382 -4.57 9.84 15.61
C ILE A 382 -5.15 8.45 15.31
N LEU A 383 -6.46 8.28 15.49
CA LEU A 383 -7.17 7.07 15.15
C LEU A 383 -7.01 6.72 13.67
N MET A 384 -7.19 7.73 12.79
CA MET A 384 -7.01 7.58 11.35
C MET A 384 -5.55 7.31 10.98
N ALA A 385 -4.58 7.88 11.70
CA ALA A 385 -3.17 7.60 11.48
C ALA A 385 -2.86 6.11 11.69
N LEU A 386 -3.32 5.54 12.78
CA LEU A 386 -3.12 4.10 13.07
C LEU A 386 -3.98 3.22 12.16
N PHE A 387 -5.18 3.66 11.77
CA PHE A 387 -6.02 2.95 10.79
C PHE A 387 -5.31 2.77 9.43
N MET A 388 -4.52 3.77 9.01
CA MET A 388 -3.75 3.70 7.77
C MET A 388 -2.41 3.00 7.95
N PHE A 389 -1.75 3.19 9.10
CA PHE A 389 -0.42 2.64 9.37
C PHE A 389 -0.44 1.13 9.61
N VAL A 390 -1.29 0.63 10.53
CA VAL A 390 -1.26 -0.79 10.96
C VAL A 390 -1.42 -1.77 9.80
N PRO A 391 -2.35 -1.58 8.85
CA PRO A 391 -2.46 -2.47 7.69
C PRO A 391 -1.30 -2.38 6.69
N SER A 392 -0.52 -1.31 6.75
CA SER A 392 0.63 -1.07 5.87
C SER A 392 1.97 -1.45 6.52
N ALA A 393 1.95 -1.80 7.82
CA ALA A 393 3.14 -2.17 8.57
C ALA A 393 3.54 -3.63 8.27
N ILE A 394 4.54 -3.82 7.42
CA ILE A 394 5.04 -5.15 7.04
C ILE A 394 5.63 -5.91 8.24
N GLU A 395 6.05 -5.22 9.29
CA GLU A 395 6.60 -5.78 10.52
C GLU A 395 5.57 -6.60 11.32
N LEU A 396 4.28 -6.33 11.12
CA LEU A 396 3.18 -7.09 11.73
C LEU A 396 2.88 -8.39 10.99
N ARG A 397 3.44 -8.55 9.79
CA ARG A 397 3.19 -9.70 8.93
C ARG A 397 3.75 -10.98 9.55
N GLN A 398 2.88 -11.99 9.66
CA GLN A 398 3.20 -13.30 10.26
C GLN A 398 3.64 -13.21 11.74
N GLN A 399 3.26 -12.14 12.44
CA GLN A 399 3.45 -12.02 13.88
C GLN A 399 2.20 -12.52 14.60
N SER A 400 2.35 -13.58 15.37
CA SER A 400 1.27 -14.16 16.17
C SER A 400 1.09 -13.41 17.50
N PHE A 401 -0.16 -13.28 17.94
CA PHE A 401 -0.48 -12.75 19.26
C PHE A 401 -1.81 -13.28 19.77
N LEU A 402 -1.82 -13.83 21.01
CA LEU A 402 -2.96 -14.53 21.62
C LEU A 402 -3.46 -15.66 20.71
N TRP A 403 -4.67 -15.55 20.17
CA TRP A 403 -5.29 -16.52 19.25
C TRP A 403 -5.10 -16.17 17.77
N ALA A 404 -4.59 -14.99 17.46
CA ALA A 404 -4.31 -14.59 16.08
C ALA A 404 -2.95 -15.11 15.63
N ASP A 405 -2.93 -15.88 14.55
CA ASP A 405 -1.71 -16.42 13.97
C ASP A 405 -0.89 -15.34 13.24
N ASP A 406 -1.56 -14.29 12.77
CA ASP A 406 -0.96 -13.21 12.00
C ASP A 406 -1.71 -11.89 12.25
N LEU A 407 -0.99 -10.87 12.78
CA LEU A 407 -1.55 -9.55 13.07
C LEU A 407 -1.84 -8.72 11.81
N SER A 408 -1.26 -9.08 10.67
CA SER A 408 -1.46 -8.37 9.39
C SER A 408 -2.69 -8.83 8.60
N THR A 409 -3.34 -9.91 9.04
CA THR A 409 -4.56 -10.45 8.43
C THR A 409 -5.64 -10.67 9.48
N TYR A 410 -6.84 -11.07 9.04
CA TYR A 410 -7.95 -11.33 9.97
C TYR A 410 -7.72 -12.59 10.82
N ASP A 411 -8.21 -12.59 12.06
CA ASP A 411 -8.26 -13.74 12.95
C ASP A 411 -9.58 -14.51 12.72
N ALA A 412 -9.50 -15.67 12.05
CA ALA A 412 -10.65 -16.55 11.85
C ALA A 412 -10.85 -17.44 13.09
N PHE A 413 -11.41 -16.87 14.18
CA PHE A 413 -11.69 -17.64 15.41
C PHE A 413 -12.78 -18.68 15.20
N ILE A 414 -13.82 -18.33 14.44
CA ILE A 414 -14.87 -19.23 13.99
C ILE A 414 -14.93 -19.19 12.47
N THR A 415 -14.90 -20.37 11.83
CA THR A 415 -15.09 -20.50 10.39
C THR A 415 -16.43 -21.20 10.10
N PHE A 416 -17.16 -20.67 9.14
CA PHE A 416 -18.44 -21.21 8.70
C PHE A 416 -18.26 -21.97 7.38
N PRO A 417 -18.96 -23.11 7.19
CA PRO A 417 -18.93 -23.86 5.94
C PRO A 417 -19.74 -23.18 4.82
N PHE A 418 -20.41 -22.06 5.12
CA PHE A 418 -21.24 -21.29 4.21
C PHE A 418 -20.88 -19.81 4.31
N HIS A 419 -21.18 -19.06 3.24
CA HIS A 419 -20.96 -17.63 3.17
C HIS A 419 -22.15 -16.87 3.75
N ILE A 420 -21.91 -16.06 4.79
CA ILE A 420 -22.90 -15.16 5.38
C ILE A 420 -22.80 -13.82 4.65
N PRO A 421 -23.91 -13.27 4.11
CA PRO A 421 -23.89 -11.96 3.48
C PRO A 421 -23.28 -10.89 4.41
N PHE A 422 -22.35 -10.10 3.88
CA PHE A 422 -21.60 -9.05 4.57
C PHE A 422 -20.58 -9.51 5.64
N LEU A 423 -20.68 -10.72 6.20
CA LEU A 423 -19.75 -11.24 7.21
C LEU A 423 -18.70 -12.18 6.60
N GLY A 424 -19.00 -12.78 5.43
CA GLY A 424 -18.10 -13.75 4.82
C GLY A 424 -18.28 -15.17 5.39
N ASN A 425 -17.20 -15.93 5.46
CA ASN A 425 -17.16 -17.31 5.95
C ASN A 425 -16.46 -17.47 7.31
N HIS A 426 -16.15 -16.36 7.99
CA HIS A 426 -15.45 -16.38 9.29
C HIS A 426 -15.94 -15.25 10.19
N LEU A 427 -15.64 -15.39 11.48
CA LEU A 427 -15.83 -14.35 12.49
C LEU A 427 -14.51 -14.09 13.21
N SER A 428 -14.05 -12.85 13.16
CA SER A 428 -12.90 -12.35 13.89
C SER A 428 -13.27 -12.10 15.35
N LEU A 429 -12.55 -12.72 16.31
CA LEU A 429 -12.78 -12.50 17.72
C LEU A 429 -12.34 -11.11 18.17
N PHE A 430 -11.22 -10.58 17.65
CA PHE A 430 -10.83 -9.20 17.94
C PHE A 430 -11.85 -8.20 17.44
N CYS A 431 -12.43 -8.41 16.25
CA CYS A 431 -13.50 -7.56 15.74
C CYS A 431 -14.77 -7.62 16.59
N LEU A 432 -15.14 -8.83 17.06
CA LEU A 432 -16.27 -9.01 17.97
C LEU A 432 -16.04 -8.31 19.31
N LEU A 433 -14.87 -8.49 19.94
CA LEU A 433 -14.51 -7.83 21.21
C LEU A 433 -14.48 -6.31 21.06
N MET A 434 -13.93 -5.78 19.96
CA MET A 434 -13.98 -4.37 19.62
C MET A 434 -15.43 -3.87 19.53
N THR A 435 -16.31 -4.59 18.85
CA THR A 435 -17.72 -4.22 18.71
C THR A 435 -18.44 -4.19 20.06
N VAL A 436 -18.26 -5.21 20.87
CA VAL A 436 -18.87 -5.28 22.23
C VAL A 436 -18.39 -4.13 23.11
N THR A 437 -17.07 -3.86 23.13
CA THR A 437 -16.51 -2.75 23.92
C THR A 437 -16.98 -1.40 23.43
N ASN A 438 -17.13 -1.20 22.10
CA ASN A 438 -17.68 0.02 21.52
C ASN A 438 -19.17 0.22 21.92
N ILE A 439 -19.97 -0.84 21.90
CA ILE A 439 -21.38 -0.77 22.34
C ILE A 439 -21.46 -0.40 23.84
N LEU A 440 -20.63 -1.03 24.69
CA LEU A 440 -20.56 -0.72 26.11
C LEU A 440 -20.13 0.75 26.32
N ASN A 441 -19.07 1.21 25.66
CA ASN A 441 -18.61 2.59 25.74
C ASN A 441 -19.69 3.58 25.29
N THR A 442 -20.38 3.29 24.18
CA THR A 442 -21.51 4.07 23.69
C THR A 442 -22.61 4.16 24.76
N LYS A 443 -22.97 3.03 25.40
CA LYS A 443 -23.98 3.02 26.47
C LYS A 443 -23.58 3.92 27.64
N TYR A 444 -22.34 3.83 28.13
CA TYR A 444 -21.84 4.68 29.22
C TYR A 444 -21.81 6.17 28.82
N THR A 445 -21.33 6.49 27.64
CA THR A 445 -21.24 7.86 27.12
C THR A 445 -22.64 8.47 26.94
N MET A 446 -23.60 7.69 26.43
CA MET A 446 -24.99 8.15 26.24
C MET A 446 -25.70 8.41 27.59
N GLN A 447 -25.47 7.51 28.59
CA GLN A 447 -26.00 7.76 29.93
C GLN A 447 -25.44 9.05 30.55
N GLN A 448 -24.26 9.46 30.15
CA GLN A 448 -23.61 10.69 30.60
C GLN A 448 -24.16 11.95 29.89
N GLN A 449 -24.67 11.82 28.68
CA GLN A 449 -25.14 12.95 27.84
C GLN A 449 -26.69 13.09 27.80
N ASP A 450 -27.43 12.26 28.55
CA ASP A 450 -28.90 12.27 28.54
C ASP A 450 -29.48 13.52 29.22
N THR A 451 -29.50 14.62 28.45
CA THR A 451 -29.97 15.96 28.90
C THR A 451 -31.39 16.31 28.44
N GLY A 452 -32.21 15.30 28.14
CA GLY A 452 -33.64 15.50 27.86
C GLY A 452 -34.08 15.06 26.46
N ALA A 453 -35.29 14.52 26.41
CA ALA A 453 -35.89 13.89 25.26
C ALA A 453 -36.27 14.87 24.16
N GLN A 454 -35.42 15.07 23.16
CA GLN A 454 -35.85 15.57 21.85
C GLN A 454 -35.98 14.42 20.86
N PRO A 455 -36.97 14.35 19.98
CA PRO A 455 -37.13 13.28 18.98
C PRO A 455 -35.90 13.08 18.07
N GLN A 456 -35.19 14.19 17.79
CA GLN A 456 -33.91 14.14 17.02
C GLN A 456 -32.81 13.39 17.75
N MET A 457 -32.79 13.42 19.09
CA MET A 457 -31.82 12.67 19.90
C MET A 457 -32.08 11.15 19.88
N ALA A 458 -33.33 10.72 19.71
CA ALA A 458 -33.66 9.30 19.60
C ALA A 458 -33.07 8.66 18.32
N ALA A 459 -33.20 9.36 17.19
CA ALA A 459 -32.58 8.89 15.92
C ALA A 459 -31.05 8.83 16.02
N MET A 460 -30.41 9.82 16.65
CA MET A 460 -28.97 9.85 16.89
C MET A 460 -28.53 8.72 17.84
N LYS A 461 -29.31 8.39 18.88
CA LYS A 461 -29.07 7.25 19.77
C LYS A 461 -29.04 5.93 18.96
N TRP A 462 -30.04 5.69 18.14
CA TRP A 462 -30.09 4.48 17.30
C TRP A 462 -28.90 4.39 16.34
N MET A 463 -28.53 5.50 15.72
CA MET A 463 -27.36 5.55 14.83
C MET A 463 -26.05 5.21 15.58
N MET A 464 -25.86 5.71 16.79
CA MET A 464 -24.67 5.45 17.60
C MET A 464 -24.55 3.99 18.06
N TYR A 465 -25.65 3.26 18.27
CA TYR A 465 -25.65 1.83 18.55
C TYR A 465 -25.51 0.98 17.28
N LEU A 466 -26.08 1.43 16.16
CA LEU A 466 -26.01 0.72 14.89
C LEU A 466 -24.59 0.77 14.30
N MET A 467 -23.87 1.88 14.48
CA MET A 467 -22.54 2.08 13.90
C MET A 467 -21.51 1.02 14.31
N PRO A 468 -21.34 0.63 15.61
CA PRO A 468 -20.45 -0.46 15.98
C PRO A 468 -20.84 -1.82 15.38
N ILE A 469 -22.13 -2.07 15.21
CA ILE A 469 -22.63 -3.30 14.58
C ILE A 469 -22.28 -3.30 13.08
N MET A 470 -22.44 -2.17 12.40
CA MET A 470 -21.99 -2.04 11.00
C MET A 470 -20.47 -2.26 10.88
N PHE A 471 -19.69 -1.76 11.81
CA PHE A 471 -18.25 -1.98 11.82
C PHE A 471 -17.86 -3.44 11.98
N LEU A 472 -18.64 -4.26 12.71
CA LEU A 472 -18.42 -5.71 12.76
C LEU A 472 -18.38 -6.33 11.35
N PHE A 473 -19.32 -5.95 10.48
CA PHE A 473 -19.40 -6.48 9.13
C PHE A 473 -18.28 -5.94 8.23
N VAL A 474 -17.89 -4.68 8.40
CA VAL A 474 -16.87 -4.04 7.57
C VAL A 474 -15.46 -4.46 7.98
N LEU A 475 -15.19 -4.52 9.30
CA LEU A 475 -13.85 -4.74 9.85
C LEU A 475 -13.54 -6.22 10.11
N ASN A 476 -14.49 -7.12 9.85
CA ASN A 476 -14.29 -8.56 10.04
C ASN A 476 -13.16 -9.12 9.16
N ASP A 477 -13.00 -8.60 7.93
CA ASP A 477 -11.94 -8.96 7.00
C ASP A 477 -10.62 -8.16 7.19
N TYR A 478 -10.62 -7.22 8.15
CA TYR A 478 -9.46 -6.35 8.37
C TYR A 478 -8.40 -7.02 9.26
N PRO A 479 -7.14 -6.52 9.21
CA PRO A 479 -6.06 -7.06 10.02
C PRO A 479 -6.42 -7.14 11.51
N SER A 480 -6.12 -8.29 12.12
CA SER A 480 -6.38 -8.54 13.55
C SER A 480 -5.63 -7.56 14.45
N GLY A 481 -4.42 -7.11 14.04
CA GLY A 481 -3.67 -6.06 14.73
C GLY A 481 -4.42 -4.73 14.81
N LEU A 482 -5.16 -4.36 13.78
CA LEU A 482 -6.00 -3.15 13.78
C LEU A 482 -7.22 -3.31 14.70
N ASN A 483 -7.91 -4.44 14.61
CA ASN A 483 -9.06 -4.76 15.48
C ASN A 483 -8.63 -4.83 16.95
N TYR A 484 -7.47 -5.41 17.24
CA TYR A 484 -6.86 -5.45 18.55
C TYR A 484 -6.55 -4.05 19.08
N TYR A 485 -5.91 -3.19 18.26
CA TYR A 485 -5.68 -1.80 18.64
C TYR A 485 -6.98 -1.07 19.02
N TYR A 486 -8.02 -1.20 18.19
CA TYR A 486 -9.31 -0.57 18.46
C TYR A 486 -9.97 -1.12 19.73
N PHE A 487 -9.92 -2.44 19.94
CA PHE A 487 -10.42 -3.10 21.14
C PHE A 487 -9.77 -2.50 22.40
N ILE A 488 -8.44 -2.50 22.47
CA ILE A 488 -7.69 -1.98 23.61
C ILE A 488 -7.89 -0.47 23.77
N SER A 489 -7.85 0.29 22.68
CA SER A 489 -8.07 1.73 22.71
C SER A 489 -9.44 2.12 23.28
N THR A 490 -10.49 1.35 22.95
CA THR A 490 -11.84 1.56 23.47
C THR A 490 -12.00 1.07 24.90
N LEU A 491 -11.33 -0.05 25.25
CA LEU A 491 -11.35 -0.61 26.60
C LEU A 491 -10.71 0.34 27.64
N ILE A 492 -9.62 1.05 27.25
CA ILE A 492 -8.95 2.04 28.11
C ILE A 492 -9.75 3.36 28.20
N SER A 493 -10.64 3.65 27.24
CA SER A 493 -11.42 4.87 27.22
C SER A 493 -12.60 4.82 28.18
#